data_04571504fbf545c4bbba6deccbe0085c
#
_entry.id   04571504fbf545c4bbba6deccbe0085c
#
_cell.length_a   1.000
_cell.length_b   1.000
_cell.length_c   1.000
_cell.angle_alpha   90.00
_cell.angle_beta   90.00
_cell.angle_gamma   90.00
#
_symmetry.space_group_name_H-M   'P 1'
#
loop_
_entity.id
_entity.type
_entity.pdbx_description
1 polymer ?
#
loop_
_entity_poly.entity_id
_entity_poly.type
_entity_poly.pdbx_seq_one_letter_code
_entity_poly.pdbx_strand_id
1 'polypeptide(L)'
;MIKRKLAGIFLATTMIMGTLAGCGDSGNSSTAAKVNTDESAQGKVLNIYCWNTEFQDRFKYFEKSGKLPSDVKVNFVVTPNENNAYQNALDAALLKQNDAPADEKIDIFLIEADYA
;
A
#
# COMPACT_ATOMS: atom_id res chain seq x y z
N MET A 1 -27.49 -50.52 -24.16
CA MET A 1 -26.76 -50.58 -25.43
C MET A 1 -26.08 -49.28 -25.69
N ILE A 2 -24.82 -49.37 -26.08
CA ILE A 2 -23.93 -48.38 -26.67
C ILE A 2 -23.18 -47.44 -25.70
N LYS A 3 -21.99 -47.88 -25.45
CA LYS A 3 -20.77 -47.20 -25.00
C LYS A 3 -20.29 -46.21 -26.06
N ARG A 4 -19.71 -45.05 -25.61
CA ARG A 4 -18.62 -44.32 -26.27
C ARG A 4 -18.14 -43.27 -25.26
N LYS A 5 -17.03 -43.38 -24.55
CA LYS A 5 -15.59 -43.22 -24.83
C LYS A 5 -15.32 -42.08 -25.81
N LEU A 6 -14.69 -41.02 -25.27
CA LEU A 6 -13.75 -40.12 -25.92
C LEU A 6 -13.21 -39.22 -24.79
N ALA A 7 -12.03 -39.43 -24.32
CA ALA A 7 -10.75 -39.08 -24.90
C ALA A 7 -10.39 -37.62 -24.59
N GLY A 8 -9.41 -37.50 -23.72
CA GLY A 8 -8.82 -36.31 -23.20
C GLY A 8 -8.14 -35.44 -24.25
N ILE A 9 -8.08 -34.18 -23.92
CA ILE A 9 -7.11 -33.25 -24.51
C ILE A 9 -6.35 -32.60 -23.36
N PHE A 10 -5.13 -33.07 -23.16
CA PHE A 10 -4.12 -32.42 -22.42
C PHE A 10 -3.64 -31.19 -23.22
N LEU A 11 -3.95 -30.01 -22.77
CA LEU A 11 -3.30 -28.80 -23.29
C LEU A 11 -2.14 -28.46 -22.37
N ALA A 12 -0.96 -28.87 -22.75
CA ALA A 12 0.30 -28.47 -22.14
C ALA A 12 0.57 -27.02 -22.53
N THR A 13 0.38 -26.11 -21.61
CA THR A 13 0.85 -24.73 -21.77
C THR A 13 2.30 -24.64 -21.33
N THR A 14 3.17 -24.49 -22.29
CA THR A 14 4.62 -24.24 -22.17
C THR A 14 4.86 -22.95 -21.39
N MET A 15 5.49 -23.08 -20.23
CA MET A 15 6.08 -21.95 -19.49
C MET A 15 7.29 -21.44 -20.26
N ILE A 16 7.19 -20.23 -20.76
CA ILE A 16 8.35 -19.47 -21.27
C ILE A 16 9.05 -18.88 -20.03
N MET A 17 10.11 -19.54 -19.61
CA MET A 17 11.09 -18.98 -18.68
C MET A 17 11.90 -17.91 -19.42
N GLY A 18 11.52 -16.67 -19.25
CA GLY A 18 12.35 -15.51 -19.58
C GLY A 18 13.37 -15.26 -18.48
N THR A 19 14.56 -15.80 -18.59
CA THR A 19 15.70 -15.44 -17.76
C THR A 19 16.27 -14.10 -18.22
N LEU A 20 15.90 -13.02 -17.53
CA LEU A 20 16.66 -11.77 -17.59
C LEU A 20 17.81 -11.87 -16.60
N ALA A 21 18.95 -12.33 -17.06
CA ALA A 21 20.21 -12.17 -16.36
C ALA A 21 20.67 -10.71 -16.53
N GLY A 22 20.42 -9.92 -15.49
CA GLY A 22 21.00 -8.58 -15.34
C GLY A 22 22.02 -8.62 -14.22
N CYS A 23 23.30 -8.63 -14.58
CA CYS A 23 24.42 -8.40 -13.66
C CYS A 23 24.38 -7.00 -13.09
N GLY A 24 24.69 -6.85 -11.79
CA GLY A 24 24.91 -5.57 -11.14
C GLY A 24 25.04 -5.74 -9.64
N ASP A 25 26.18 -6.05 -9.24
CA ASP A 25 26.98 -5.93 -8.03
C ASP A 25 26.45 -5.06 -6.89
N SER A 26 26.78 -5.53 -5.66
CA SER A 26 26.84 -4.87 -4.35
C SER A 26 25.54 -4.56 -3.62
N GLY A 27 25.15 -5.49 -2.76
CA GLY A 27 24.86 -5.33 -1.33
C GLY A 27 24.14 -4.09 -0.86
N ASN A 28 22.81 -4.07 -1.05
CA ASN A 28 21.91 -3.54 -0.03
C ASN A 28 20.52 -4.15 -0.28
N SER A 29 20.12 -5.09 0.57
CA SER A 29 18.78 -5.66 0.52
C SER A 29 17.77 -4.62 1.06
N SER A 30 17.52 -3.59 0.29
CA SER A 30 16.28 -2.84 0.45
C SER A 30 15.19 -3.68 -0.18
N THR A 31 14.42 -4.35 0.63
CA THR A 31 13.17 -4.99 0.23
C THR A 31 12.24 -3.86 -0.19
N ALA A 32 12.29 -3.49 -1.47
CA ALA A 32 11.33 -2.55 -2.01
C ALA A 32 9.95 -3.12 -1.73
N ALA A 33 9.15 -2.39 -0.96
CA ALA A 33 7.77 -2.77 -0.69
C ALA A 33 7.09 -2.98 -2.05
N LYS A 34 6.50 -4.15 -2.25
CA LYS A 34 5.73 -4.43 -3.46
C LYS A 34 4.53 -3.49 -3.45
N VAL A 35 4.51 -2.55 -4.37
CA VAL A 35 3.31 -1.74 -4.59
C VAL A 35 2.21 -2.68 -5.07
N ASN A 36 1.14 -2.77 -4.30
CA ASN A 36 -0.05 -3.49 -4.72
C ASN A 36 -0.79 -2.64 -5.75
N THR A 37 -0.79 -3.08 -7.00
CA THR A 37 -1.46 -2.41 -8.11
C THR A 37 -2.84 -3.02 -8.41
N ASP A 38 -3.29 -3.97 -7.61
CA ASP A 38 -4.63 -4.55 -7.75
C ASP A 38 -5.67 -3.58 -7.16
N GLU A 39 -6.45 -2.95 -8.01
CA GLU A 39 -7.51 -2.02 -7.62
C GLU A 39 -8.57 -2.68 -6.70
N SER A 40 -8.78 -3.99 -6.83
CA SER A 40 -9.72 -4.73 -5.98
C SER A 40 -9.22 -4.87 -4.53
N ALA A 41 -7.91 -4.76 -4.32
CA ALA A 41 -7.26 -4.84 -3.01
C ALA A 41 -7.03 -3.46 -2.37
N GLN A 42 -7.43 -2.37 -3.04
CA GLN A 42 -7.32 -1.02 -2.51
C GLN A 42 -8.50 -0.66 -1.62
N GLY A 43 -8.22 0.02 -0.51
CA GLY A 43 -9.23 0.56 0.37
C GLY A 43 -9.94 1.78 -0.22
N LYS A 44 -11.01 2.18 0.44
CA LYS A 44 -11.77 3.41 0.15
C LYS A 44 -11.55 4.49 1.21
N VAL A 45 -10.64 4.26 2.14
CA VAL A 45 -10.23 5.21 3.17
C VAL A 45 -8.78 5.60 2.93
N LEU A 46 -8.53 6.89 2.79
CA LEU A 46 -7.19 7.48 2.74
C LEU A 46 -6.77 7.85 4.15
N ASN A 47 -5.91 7.05 4.76
CA ASN A 47 -5.43 7.26 6.12
C ASN A 47 -4.16 8.12 6.12
N ILE A 48 -4.25 9.28 6.78
CA ILE A 48 -3.17 10.27 6.85
C ILE A 48 -2.74 10.45 8.30
N TYR A 49 -1.50 10.10 8.60
CA TYR A 49 -0.91 10.22 9.92
C TYR A 49 -0.13 11.52 10.05
N CYS A 50 -0.44 12.32 11.05
CA CYS A 50 0.21 13.61 11.31
C CYS A 50 0.24 13.93 12.81
N TRP A 51 1.11 14.87 13.21
CA TRP A 51 1.26 15.26 14.63
C TRP A 51 0.44 16.49 15.03
N ASN A 52 -0.12 17.20 14.05
CA ASN A 52 -0.99 18.35 14.28
C ASN A 52 -1.99 18.52 13.13
N THR A 53 -2.84 19.53 13.23
CA THR A 53 -3.91 19.79 12.24
C THR A 53 -3.45 20.65 11.06
N GLU A 54 -2.21 21.12 11.01
CA GLU A 54 -1.74 22.03 9.96
C GLU A 54 -1.83 21.37 8.57
N PHE A 55 -1.39 20.12 8.46
CA PHE A 55 -1.49 19.39 7.20
C PHE A 55 -2.95 19.15 6.81
N GLN A 56 -3.81 18.81 7.77
CA GLN A 56 -5.25 18.66 7.55
C GLN A 56 -5.86 19.93 6.95
N ASP A 57 -5.52 21.10 7.48
CA ASP A 57 -6.03 22.38 6.97
C ASP A 57 -5.54 22.66 5.55
N ARG A 58 -4.29 22.32 5.25
CA ARG A 58 -3.74 22.43 3.88
C ARG A 58 -4.39 21.43 2.92
N PHE A 59 -4.65 20.22 3.37
CA PHE A 59 -5.24 19.15 2.56
C PHE A 59 -6.68 19.47 2.12
N LYS A 60 -7.41 20.29 2.87
CA LYS A 60 -8.75 20.78 2.51
C LYS A 60 -8.77 21.52 1.14
N TYR A 61 -7.66 22.15 0.75
CA TYR A 61 -7.56 22.77 -0.57
C TYR A 61 -7.50 21.72 -1.67
N PHE A 62 -6.84 20.59 -1.42
CA PHE A 62 -6.82 19.46 -2.36
C PHE A 62 -8.21 18.81 -2.47
N GLU A 63 -8.90 18.59 -1.38
CA GLU A 63 -10.26 18.04 -1.37
C GLU A 63 -11.20 18.93 -2.20
N LYS A 64 -11.12 20.26 -2.02
CA LYS A 64 -11.93 21.24 -2.79
C LYS A 64 -11.57 21.30 -4.26
N SER A 65 -10.42 20.82 -4.67
CA SER A 65 -10.00 20.81 -6.09
C SER A 65 -10.76 19.79 -6.95
N GLY A 66 -11.53 18.90 -6.33
CA GLY A 66 -12.26 17.83 -7.03
C GLY A 66 -11.40 16.73 -7.62
N LYS A 67 -10.12 16.69 -7.27
CA LYS A 67 -9.17 15.64 -7.73
C LYS A 67 -9.22 14.37 -6.89
N LEU A 68 -9.77 14.44 -5.68
CA LEU A 68 -10.01 13.26 -4.86
C LEU A 68 -11.22 12.49 -5.42
N PRO A 69 -11.12 11.17 -5.63
CA PRO A 69 -12.27 10.35 -6.02
C PRO A 69 -13.41 10.48 -5.02
N SER A 70 -14.65 10.58 -5.51
CA SER A 70 -15.82 10.85 -4.67
C SER A 70 -16.18 9.71 -3.71
N ASP A 71 -15.69 8.51 -3.97
CA ASP A 71 -15.90 7.31 -3.17
C ASP A 71 -14.79 7.06 -2.15
N VAL A 72 -13.77 7.94 -2.10
CA VAL A 72 -12.69 7.88 -1.12
C VAL A 72 -12.99 8.80 0.06
N LYS A 73 -12.88 8.24 1.27
CA LYS A 73 -12.99 8.98 2.53
C LYS A 73 -11.60 9.32 3.06
N VAL A 74 -11.41 10.54 3.53
CA VAL A 74 -10.14 10.94 4.16
C VAL A 74 -10.26 10.79 5.68
N ASN A 75 -9.30 10.11 6.27
CA ASN A 75 -9.18 9.92 7.71
C ASN A 75 -7.83 10.46 8.20
N PHE A 76 -7.87 11.46 9.06
CA PHE A 76 -6.67 12.01 9.70
C PHE A 76 -6.46 11.39 11.08
N VAL A 77 -5.33 10.72 11.27
CA VAL A 77 -4.88 10.21 12.55
C VAL A 77 -3.89 11.21 13.14
N VAL A 78 -4.40 12.09 13.99
CA VAL A 78 -3.59 13.15 14.60
C VAL A 78 -3.10 12.70 15.98
N THR A 79 -1.79 12.55 16.12
CA THR A 79 -1.13 12.20 17.37
C THR A 79 -0.11 13.28 17.72
N PRO A 80 -0.27 14.05 18.79
CA PRO A 80 0.70 15.07 19.17
C PRO A 80 2.11 14.50 19.34
N ASN A 81 3.12 15.25 18.87
CA ASN A 81 4.52 14.83 18.95
C ASN A 81 5.14 15.17 20.32
N GLU A 82 4.48 14.77 21.40
CA GLU A 82 4.97 14.91 22.77
C GLU A 82 5.59 13.58 23.21
N ASN A 83 6.80 13.63 23.76
CA ASN A 83 7.50 12.44 24.23
C ASN A 83 7.60 11.31 23.19
N ASN A 84 7.80 11.65 21.93
CA ASN A 84 7.83 10.72 20.79
C ASN A 84 6.50 9.95 20.57
N ALA A 85 5.36 10.43 21.05
CA ALA A 85 4.10 9.72 20.95
C ALA A 85 3.69 9.50 19.49
N TYR A 86 3.87 10.52 18.63
CA TYR A 86 3.59 10.38 17.20
C TYR A 86 4.47 9.30 16.55
N GLN A 87 5.77 9.33 16.78
CA GLN A 87 6.71 8.38 16.21
C GLN A 87 6.39 6.95 16.65
N ASN A 88 6.15 6.75 17.94
CA ASN A 88 5.80 5.45 18.47
C ASN A 88 4.47 4.91 17.88
N ALA A 89 3.48 5.77 17.68
CA ALA A 89 2.20 5.39 17.07
C ALA A 89 2.37 5.04 15.59
N LEU A 90 3.17 5.81 14.86
CA LEU A 90 3.49 5.57 13.45
C LEU A 90 4.23 4.24 13.28
N ASP A 91 5.27 4.00 14.07
CA ASP A 91 6.05 2.76 14.03
C ASP A 91 5.19 1.53 14.32
N ALA A 92 4.33 1.62 15.35
CA ALA A 92 3.41 0.53 15.69
C ALA A 92 2.40 0.23 14.57
N ALA A 93 1.95 1.25 13.84
CA ALA A 93 1.04 1.10 12.73
C ALA A 93 1.76 0.55 11.48
N LEU A 94 2.97 1.03 11.18
CA LEU A 94 3.78 0.54 10.06
C LEU A 94 4.18 -0.93 10.23
N LEU A 95 4.46 -1.38 11.45
CA LEU A 95 4.74 -2.79 11.73
C LEU A 95 3.57 -3.72 11.39
N LYS A 96 2.34 -3.22 11.44
CA LYS A 96 1.11 -3.97 11.12
C LYS A 96 0.65 -3.78 9.67
N GLN A 97 1.32 -2.93 8.91
CA GLN A 97 0.90 -2.48 7.58
C GLN A 97 0.60 -3.63 6.62
N ASN A 98 1.39 -4.71 6.65
CA ASN A 98 1.21 -5.84 5.73
C ASN A 98 -0.05 -6.65 6.02
N ASP A 99 -0.43 -6.76 7.29
CA ASP A 99 -1.54 -7.59 7.76
C ASP A 99 -2.83 -6.79 7.97
N ALA A 100 -2.75 -5.45 7.90
CA ALA A 100 -3.90 -4.59 8.07
C ALA A 100 -4.89 -4.71 6.90
N PRO A 101 -6.21 -4.65 7.17
CA PRO A 101 -7.22 -4.48 6.12
C PRO A 101 -6.94 -3.24 5.27
N ALA A 102 -7.37 -3.25 4.01
CA ALA A 102 -7.08 -2.17 3.06
C ALA A 102 -7.47 -0.78 3.58
N ASP A 103 -8.63 -0.66 4.23
CA ASP A 103 -9.12 0.61 4.80
C ASP A 103 -8.43 1.05 6.10
N GLU A 104 -7.57 0.22 6.68
CA GLU A 104 -6.81 0.52 7.90
C GLU A 104 -5.32 0.74 7.64
N LYS A 105 -4.88 0.55 6.40
CA LYS A 105 -3.48 0.80 6.00
C LYS A 105 -3.16 2.28 6.04
N ILE A 106 -1.92 2.59 6.36
CA ILE A 106 -1.40 3.95 6.25
C ILE A 106 -1.12 4.24 4.78
N ASP A 107 -1.65 5.34 4.27
CA ASP A 107 -1.42 5.79 2.88
C ASP A 107 -0.42 6.95 2.84
N ILE A 108 -0.56 7.89 3.77
CA ILE A 108 0.31 9.06 3.89
C ILE A 108 0.70 9.23 5.36
N PHE A 109 1.95 9.55 5.59
CA PHE A 109 2.41 9.97 6.91
C PHE A 109 3.42 11.12 6.79
N LEU A 110 3.43 11.98 7.79
CA LEU A 110 4.41 13.07 7.89
C LEU A 110 5.61 12.59 8.68
N ILE A 111 6.80 13.02 8.27
CA ILE A 111 8.04 12.86 9.04
C ILE A 111 8.79 14.17 9.10
N GLU A 112 9.51 14.39 10.17
CA GLU A 112 10.49 15.46 10.28
C GLU A 112 11.84 14.99 9.75
N ALA A 113 12.66 15.91 9.26
CA ALA A 113 13.96 15.59 8.68
C ALA A 113 14.89 14.85 9.66
N ASP A 114 14.71 15.08 10.96
CA ASP A 114 15.52 14.46 12.02
C ASP A 114 15.20 12.97 12.22
N TYR A 115 14.10 12.48 11.61
CA TYR A 115 13.64 11.08 11.68
C TYR A 115 13.69 10.36 10.32
N ALA A 116 14.27 10.99 9.31
CA ALA A 116 14.32 10.45 7.95
C ALA A 116 15.61 9.65 7.67
#